data_63b0755be94e4e1384f3e4acbc35159d
#
_entry.id   63b0755be94e4e1384f3e4acbc35159d
#
_cell.length_a   1.000
_cell.length_b   1.000
_cell.length_c   1.000
_cell.angle_alpha   90.00
_cell.angle_beta   90.00
_cell.angle_gamma   90.00
#
_symmetry.space_group_name_H-M   'P 1'
#
loop_
_entity.id
_entity.type
_entity.pdbx_description
1 polymer ?
#
loop_
_entity_poly.entity_id
_entity_poly.type
_entity_poly.pdbx_seq_one_letter_code
_entity_poly.pdbx_strand_id
1 'polypeptide(L)'
;MPCRQMALPSMLRGQAARRSCWFTDGFRVANPALTEQVRDWVIANREEIYAPIYQVLGDGVTELLAPKPPITVPTLVLTADRDGGNPPAMSRAISTGIPGATLVILEGLRHMALAEAPQIFNENLLTFLRVVKPHD
;
A
#
# COMPACT_ATOMS: atom_id res chain seq x y z
N MET A 1 9.67 16.24 1.88
CA MET A 1 9.92 16.03 0.44
C MET A 1 8.94 14.99 -0.06
N PRO A 2 8.19 15.19 -1.15
CA PRO A 2 7.25 14.21 -1.68
C PRO A 2 8.00 13.00 -2.21
N CYS A 3 7.46 11.79 -1.97
CA CYS A 3 7.96 10.51 -2.49
C CYS A 3 7.73 10.43 -4.01
N ARG A 4 8.39 11.27 -4.81
CA ARG A 4 8.26 11.27 -6.26
C ARG A 4 9.09 10.15 -6.89
N GLN A 5 8.55 9.58 -7.99
CA GLN A 5 9.20 8.61 -8.86
C GLN A 5 10.60 9.07 -9.28
N MET A 6 11.58 8.19 -9.08
CA MET A 6 12.96 8.39 -9.57
C MET A 6 13.24 7.45 -10.74
N ALA A 7 14.07 7.90 -11.67
CA ALA A 7 14.43 7.22 -12.89
C ALA A 7 15.20 5.90 -12.67
N LEU A 8 15.10 5.01 -13.64
CA LEU A 8 15.44 3.58 -13.64
C LEU A 8 16.81 3.08 -13.14
N PRO A 9 17.97 3.73 -13.29
CA PRO A 9 19.21 3.07 -12.85
C PRO A 9 19.44 3.01 -11.34
N SER A 10 18.52 3.56 -10.53
CA SER A 10 18.62 3.59 -9.08
C SER A 10 17.33 3.17 -8.38
N MET A 11 16.45 2.42 -9.07
CA MET A 11 15.11 2.12 -8.55
C MET A 11 15.14 1.39 -7.20
N LEU A 12 15.91 0.32 -7.09
CA LEU A 12 16.02 -0.45 -5.84
C LEU A 12 16.69 0.36 -4.72
N ARG A 13 17.78 1.08 -5.03
CA ARG A 13 18.46 1.95 -4.07
C ARG A 13 17.56 3.14 -3.68
N GLY A 14 16.82 3.70 -4.63
CA GLY A 14 15.82 4.74 -4.39
C GLY A 14 14.67 4.26 -3.51
N GLN A 15 14.18 3.03 -3.72
CA GLN A 15 13.15 2.41 -2.87
C GLN A 15 13.70 2.15 -1.45
N ALA A 16 14.91 1.62 -1.32
CA ALA A 16 15.56 1.42 -0.03
C ALA A 16 15.78 2.75 0.74
N ALA A 17 16.07 3.85 0.03
CA ALA A 17 16.17 5.19 0.62
C ALA A 17 14.81 5.74 1.10
N ARG A 18 13.70 5.24 0.57
CA ARG A 18 12.33 5.66 0.93
C ARG A 18 11.79 5.06 2.23
N ARG A 19 12.61 4.47 3.09
CA ARG A 19 12.20 3.95 4.41
C ARG A 19 11.36 4.96 5.21
N SER A 20 11.65 6.25 5.05
CA SER A 20 10.88 7.33 5.67
C SER A 20 9.45 7.46 5.14
N CYS A 21 9.14 6.86 3.97
CA CYS A 21 7.78 6.83 3.41
C CYS A 21 7.01 5.57 3.82
N TRP A 22 7.73 4.49 4.18
CA TRP A 22 7.11 3.20 4.51
C TRP A 22 6.69 3.10 5.96
N PHE A 23 7.53 3.59 6.89
CA PHE A 23 7.29 3.52 8.33
C PHE A 23 7.33 4.91 8.95
N THR A 24 6.59 5.13 10.03
CA THR A 24 6.70 6.34 10.84
C THR A 24 8.07 6.43 11.50
N ASP A 25 8.46 7.64 11.87
CA ASP A 25 9.77 7.89 12.49
C ASP A 25 9.86 7.18 13.85
N GLY A 26 8.76 7.23 14.63
CA GLY A 26 8.67 6.53 15.90
C GLY A 26 8.83 5.03 15.78
N PHE A 27 8.16 4.42 14.78
CA PHE A 27 8.28 2.98 14.54
C PHE A 27 9.71 2.58 14.13
N ARG A 28 10.36 3.36 13.28
CA ARG A 28 11.74 3.09 12.84
C ARG A 28 12.74 3.12 14.01
N VAL A 29 12.55 4.05 14.94
CA VAL A 29 13.39 4.14 16.14
C VAL A 29 13.14 2.95 17.08
N ALA A 30 11.88 2.55 17.25
CA ALA A 30 11.51 1.45 18.15
C ALA A 30 11.81 0.06 17.56
N ASN A 31 11.82 -0.07 16.21
CA ASN A 31 11.97 -1.36 15.52
C ASN A 31 13.04 -1.31 14.41
N PRO A 32 14.30 -0.98 14.74
CA PRO A 32 15.35 -0.82 13.74
C PRO A 32 15.65 -2.11 12.98
N ALA A 33 15.62 -3.26 13.64
CA ALA A 33 15.89 -4.55 13.01
C ALA A 33 14.88 -4.89 11.93
N LEU A 34 13.57 -4.70 12.17
CA LEU A 34 12.54 -4.95 11.19
C LEU A 34 12.64 -3.99 9.99
N THR A 35 12.91 -2.72 10.25
CA THR A 35 13.03 -1.72 9.19
C THR A 35 14.24 -1.96 8.30
N GLU A 36 15.37 -2.44 8.87
CA GLU A 36 16.54 -2.85 8.07
C GLU A 36 16.26 -4.16 7.30
N GLN A 37 15.59 -5.13 7.91
CA GLN A 37 15.21 -6.37 7.22
C GLN A 37 14.34 -6.09 5.97
N VAL A 38 13.35 -5.22 6.09
CA VAL A 38 12.50 -4.82 4.94
C VAL A 38 13.35 -4.12 3.86
N ARG A 39 14.29 -3.26 4.26
CA ARG A 39 15.23 -2.64 3.34
C ARG A 39 16.05 -3.68 2.59
N ASP A 40 16.58 -4.66 3.31
CA ASP A 40 17.45 -5.68 2.73
C ASP A 40 16.67 -6.58 1.75
N TRP A 41 15.41 -6.91 2.03
CA TRP A 41 14.52 -7.60 1.09
C TRP A 41 14.34 -6.83 -0.22
N VAL A 42 14.20 -5.51 -0.16
CA VAL A 42 14.07 -4.69 -1.38
C VAL A 42 15.37 -4.67 -2.17
N ILE A 43 16.51 -4.52 -1.49
CA ILE A 43 17.83 -4.48 -2.14
C ILE A 43 18.21 -5.84 -2.75
N ALA A 44 17.75 -6.94 -2.14
CA ALA A 44 18.00 -8.29 -2.64
C ALA A 44 17.23 -8.62 -3.94
N ASN A 45 16.25 -7.81 -4.33
CA ASN A 45 15.55 -8.03 -5.60
C ASN A 45 16.49 -7.78 -6.78
N ARG A 46 16.31 -8.56 -7.84
CA ARG A 46 17.02 -8.38 -9.11
C ARG A 46 16.36 -7.22 -9.87
N GLU A 47 17.15 -6.21 -10.23
CA GLU A 47 16.65 -4.98 -10.86
C GLU A 47 15.99 -5.26 -12.22
N GLU A 48 16.54 -6.20 -12.99
CA GLU A 48 16.02 -6.60 -14.29
C GLU A 48 14.64 -7.29 -14.22
N ILE A 49 14.27 -7.83 -13.04
CA ILE A 49 12.95 -8.42 -12.78
C ILE A 49 12.03 -7.39 -12.13
N TYR A 50 12.56 -6.61 -11.19
CA TYR A 50 11.78 -5.68 -10.40
C TYR A 50 11.24 -4.51 -11.24
N ALA A 51 12.04 -3.99 -12.16
CA ALA A 51 11.67 -2.84 -12.98
C ALA A 51 10.44 -3.12 -13.88
N PRO A 52 10.34 -4.24 -14.64
CA PRO A 52 9.14 -4.59 -15.39
C PRO A 52 7.89 -4.77 -14.52
N ILE A 53 8.03 -5.42 -13.35
CA ILE A 53 6.90 -5.59 -12.41
C ILE A 53 6.41 -4.24 -11.91
N TYR A 54 7.32 -3.33 -11.61
CA TYR A 54 6.95 -1.98 -11.15
C TYR A 54 6.28 -1.16 -12.24
N GLN A 55 6.66 -1.38 -13.52
CA GLN A 55 5.99 -0.78 -14.67
C GLN A 55 4.54 -1.26 -14.79
N VAL A 56 4.29 -2.57 -14.65
CA VAL A 56 2.93 -3.14 -14.65
C VAL A 56 2.07 -2.52 -13.55
N LEU A 57 2.62 -2.32 -12.33
CA LEU A 57 1.93 -1.61 -11.25
C LEU A 57 1.56 -0.18 -11.64
N GLY A 58 2.49 0.55 -12.29
CA GLY A 58 2.25 1.92 -12.74
C GLY A 58 1.15 2.02 -13.80
N ASP A 59 1.18 1.13 -14.78
CA ASP A 59 0.24 1.10 -15.89
C ASP A 59 -1.15 0.60 -15.45
N GLY A 60 -1.20 -0.38 -14.54
CA GLY A 60 -2.43 -1.00 -14.04
C GLY A 60 -3.30 -0.08 -13.17
N VAL A 61 -2.74 0.99 -12.58
CA VAL A 61 -3.52 1.93 -11.75
C VAL A 61 -4.70 2.52 -12.51
N THR A 62 -4.53 2.83 -13.79
CA THR A 62 -5.61 3.41 -14.63
C THR A 62 -6.76 2.42 -14.82
N GLU A 63 -6.47 1.14 -14.99
CA GLU A 63 -7.48 0.09 -15.12
C GLU A 63 -8.27 -0.12 -13.83
N LEU A 64 -7.61 0.01 -12.68
CA LEU A 64 -8.23 -0.15 -11.36
C LEU A 64 -9.20 0.98 -11.00
N LEU A 65 -9.08 2.15 -11.63
CA LEU A 65 -10.02 3.26 -11.42
C LEU A 65 -11.39 3.01 -12.06
N ALA A 66 -11.45 2.19 -13.11
CA ALA A 66 -12.71 1.84 -13.79
C ALA A 66 -12.64 0.40 -14.34
N PRO A 67 -12.63 -0.61 -13.45
CA PRO A 67 -12.44 -2.00 -13.85
C PRO A 67 -13.57 -2.49 -14.78
N LYS A 68 -13.19 -3.26 -15.79
CA LYS A 68 -14.13 -3.89 -16.73
C LYS A 68 -13.85 -5.39 -16.82
N PRO A 69 -14.81 -6.26 -16.44
CA PRO A 69 -16.14 -5.95 -15.89
C PRO A 69 -16.08 -5.23 -14.53
N PRO A 70 -17.16 -4.54 -14.12
CA PRO A 70 -17.21 -3.89 -12.81
C PRO A 70 -17.02 -4.90 -11.67
N ILE A 71 -16.34 -4.47 -10.60
CA ILE A 71 -16.24 -5.26 -9.39
C ILE A 71 -17.58 -5.19 -8.66
N THR A 72 -18.21 -6.36 -8.47
CA THR A 72 -19.54 -6.49 -7.83
C THR A 72 -19.50 -7.20 -6.47
N VAL A 73 -18.34 -7.76 -6.13
CA VAL A 73 -18.15 -8.41 -4.83
C VAL A 73 -17.92 -7.38 -3.72
N PRO A 74 -18.29 -7.69 -2.46
CA PRO A 74 -17.96 -6.84 -1.33
C PRO A 74 -16.47 -6.51 -1.32
N THR A 75 -16.14 -5.23 -1.26
CA THR A 75 -14.76 -4.74 -1.39
C THR A 75 -14.40 -3.83 -0.23
N LEU A 76 -13.26 -4.10 0.40
CA LEU A 76 -12.62 -3.21 1.37
C LEU A 76 -11.43 -2.52 0.69
N VAL A 77 -11.43 -1.19 0.71
CA VAL A 77 -10.30 -0.35 0.32
C VAL A 77 -9.71 0.23 1.60
N LEU A 78 -8.47 -0.15 1.93
CA LEU A 78 -7.81 0.25 3.16
C LEU A 78 -6.45 0.87 2.85
N THR A 79 -6.16 2.04 3.43
CA THR A 79 -4.89 2.75 3.31
C THR A 79 -4.57 3.51 4.59
N ALA A 80 -3.36 4.08 4.68
CA ALA A 80 -2.96 4.97 5.75
C ALA A 80 -2.96 6.44 5.30
N ASP A 81 -3.26 7.37 6.21
CA ASP A 81 -3.39 8.81 5.92
C ASP A 81 -2.08 9.47 5.47
N ARG A 82 -0.93 8.91 5.91
CA ARG A 82 0.43 9.39 5.58
C ARG A 82 1.17 8.49 4.60
N ASP A 83 0.45 7.65 3.86
CA ASP A 83 1.05 6.84 2.80
C ASP A 83 1.52 7.76 1.66
N GLY A 84 2.84 7.92 1.53
CA GLY A 84 3.44 8.76 0.50
C GLY A 84 3.61 8.05 -0.85
N GLY A 85 3.43 6.74 -0.90
CA GLY A 85 3.47 5.92 -2.12
C GLY A 85 2.10 5.81 -2.77
N ASN A 86 1.10 5.48 -1.96
CA ASN A 86 -0.30 5.34 -2.35
C ASN A 86 -1.18 6.26 -1.49
N PRO A 87 -1.22 7.56 -1.79
CA PRO A 87 -1.90 8.53 -0.95
C PRO A 87 -3.41 8.25 -0.87
N PRO A 88 -4.08 8.68 0.21
CA PRO A 88 -5.52 8.45 0.42
C PRO A 88 -6.42 8.86 -0.75
N ALA A 89 -6.00 9.84 -1.55
CA ALA A 89 -6.72 10.26 -2.75
C ALA A 89 -6.89 9.12 -3.77
N MET A 90 -5.88 8.25 -3.93
CA MET A 90 -5.97 7.08 -4.80
C MET A 90 -6.99 6.07 -4.27
N SER A 91 -6.96 5.78 -2.97
CA SER A 91 -7.91 4.86 -2.34
C SER A 91 -9.35 5.40 -2.39
N ARG A 92 -9.55 6.71 -2.25
CA ARG A 92 -10.87 7.35 -2.46
C ARG A 92 -11.34 7.18 -3.90
N ALA A 93 -10.47 7.38 -4.89
CA ALA A 93 -10.81 7.18 -6.30
C ALA A 93 -11.20 5.73 -6.59
N ILE A 94 -10.42 4.75 -6.07
CA ILE A 94 -10.74 3.32 -6.19
C ILE A 94 -12.10 3.01 -5.56
N SER A 95 -12.35 3.45 -4.34
CA SER A 95 -13.62 3.18 -3.64
C SER A 95 -14.82 3.82 -4.34
N THR A 96 -14.62 4.98 -4.96
CA THR A 96 -15.66 5.63 -5.77
C THR A 96 -15.98 4.85 -7.05
N GLY A 97 -14.97 4.21 -7.65
CA GLY A 97 -15.14 3.38 -8.85
C GLY A 97 -15.75 2.00 -8.60
N ILE A 98 -15.86 1.57 -7.34
CA ILE A 98 -16.40 0.25 -6.97
C ILE A 98 -17.69 0.44 -6.16
N PRO A 99 -18.87 0.16 -6.74
CA PRO A 99 -20.14 0.33 -6.04
C PRO A 99 -20.20 -0.46 -4.73
N GLY A 100 -20.52 0.21 -3.62
CA GLY A 100 -20.62 -0.45 -2.31
C GLY A 100 -19.29 -0.74 -1.63
N ALA A 101 -18.16 -0.28 -2.16
CA ALA A 101 -16.88 -0.45 -1.49
C ALA A 101 -16.82 0.29 -0.16
N THR A 102 -16.31 -0.38 0.87
CA THR A 102 -15.99 0.21 2.17
C THR A 102 -14.61 0.83 2.12
N LEU A 103 -14.49 2.11 2.45
CA LEU A 103 -13.20 2.80 2.54
C LEU A 103 -12.80 3.00 3.99
N VAL A 104 -11.58 2.58 4.34
CA VAL A 104 -10.95 2.82 5.65
C VAL A 104 -9.62 3.53 5.44
N ILE A 105 -9.41 4.64 6.17
CA ILE A 105 -8.15 5.36 6.20
C ILE A 105 -7.61 5.31 7.63
N LEU A 106 -6.48 4.63 7.82
CA LEU A 106 -5.82 4.47 9.11
C LEU A 106 -5.01 5.74 9.43
N GLU A 107 -5.30 6.35 10.58
CA GLU A 107 -4.67 7.61 10.97
C GLU A 107 -3.27 7.42 11.54
N GLY A 108 -2.39 8.36 11.26
CA GLY A 108 -1.04 8.45 11.82
C GLY A 108 -0.03 7.44 11.26
N LEU A 109 -0.43 6.59 10.32
CA LEU A 109 0.37 5.51 9.77
C LEU A 109 0.90 5.84 8.37
N ARG A 110 1.87 5.06 7.92
CA ARG A 110 2.47 5.13 6.59
C ARG A 110 2.21 3.86 5.77
N HIS A 111 2.95 3.67 4.68
CA HIS A 111 2.75 2.60 3.70
C HIS A 111 2.71 1.18 4.31
N MET A 112 3.55 0.92 5.30
CA MET A 112 3.64 -0.38 5.96
C MET A 112 2.73 -0.48 7.19
N ALA A 113 1.54 0.12 7.14
CA ALA A 113 0.56 0.11 8.23
C ALA A 113 0.26 -1.28 8.79
N LEU A 114 0.23 -2.30 7.92
CA LEU A 114 0.05 -3.70 8.32
C LEU A 114 1.13 -4.18 9.31
N ALA A 115 2.39 -3.80 9.08
CA ALA A 115 3.51 -4.18 9.95
C ALA A 115 3.65 -3.24 11.15
N GLU A 116 3.28 -1.97 10.98
CA GLU A 116 3.42 -0.94 11.99
C GLU A 116 2.33 -0.99 13.07
N ALA A 117 1.10 -1.29 12.67
CA ALA A 117 -0.07 -1.37 13.55
C ALA A 117 -0.97 -2.56 13.18
N PRO A 118 -0.48 -3.81 13.31
CA PRO A 118 -1.20 -5.01 12.88
C PRO A 118 -2.53 -5.18 13.61
N GLN A 119 -2.67 -4.73 14.85
CA GLN A 119 -3.91 -4.82 15.60
C GLN A 119 -5.01 -3.98 14.93
N ILE A 120 -4.74 -2.69 14.69
CA ILE A 120 -5.70 -1.77 14.07
C ILE A 120 -6.04 -2.23 12.65
N PHE A 121 -5.03 -2.68 11.89
CA PHE A 121 -5.23 -3.20 10.54
C PHE A 121 -6.16 -4.42 10.57
N ASN A 122 -5.87 -5.41 11.41
CA ASN A 122 -6.64 -6.64 11.51
C ASN A 122 -8.05 -6.42 12.05
N GLU A 123 -8.26 -5.49 12.99
CA GLU A 123 -9.60 -5.14 13.50
C GLU A 123 -10.51 -4.62 12.38
N ASN A 124 -10.00 -3.75 11.52
CA ASN A 124 -10.76 -3.23 10.38
C ASN A 124 -11.06 -4.33 9.36
N LEU A 125 -10.08 -5.18 9.05
CA LEU A 125 -10.25 -6.31 8.15
C LEU A 125 -11.29 -7.30 8.70
N LEU A 126 -11.18 -7.70 9.96
CA LEU A 126 -12.13 -8.63 10.60
C LEU A 126 -13.54 -8.05 10.71
N THR A 127 -13.65 -6.75 10.97
CA THR A 127 -14.94 -6.05 10.98
C THR A 127 -15.61 -6.14 9.62
N PHE A 128 -14.86 -5.88 8.56
CA PHE A 128 -15.38 -6.04 7.20
C PHE A 128 -15.79 -7.48 6.90
N LEU A 129 -14.95 -8.46 7.20
CA LEU A 129 -15.22 -9.87 6.93
C LEU A 129 -16.45 -10.41 7.68
N ARG A 130 -16.75 -9.91 8.88
CA ARG A 130 -17.95 -10.30 9.66
C ARG A 130 -19.25 -9.80 9.01
N VAL A 131 -19.20 -8.70 8.27
CA VAL A 131 -20.38 -8.12 7.60
C VAL A 131 -20.60 -8.78 6.23
N VAL A 132 -19.54 -9.26 5.61
CA VAL A 132 -19.63 -9.99 4.35
C VAL A 132 -20.17 -11.38 4.61
N LYS A 133 -21.44 -11.63 4.21
CA LYS A 133 -22.01 -12.98 4.27
C LYS A 133 -21.25 -13.89 3.30
N PRO A 134 -20.90 -15.14 3.70
CA PRO A 134 -20.43 -16.13 2.74
C PRO A 134 -21.47 -16.28 1.64
N HIS A 135 -21.02 -16.29 0.39
CA HIS A 135 -21.86 -16.77 -0.70
C HIS A 135 -21.98 -18.28 -0.53
N ASP A 136 -23.21 -18.77 -0.26
CA ASP A 136 -23.56 -20.19 -0.32
C ASP A 136 -23.36 -20.73 -1.75
#